data_05c4c828e3ca5d08f30dadd233f40359
#
_entry.id   05c4c828e3ca5d08f30dadd233f40359
#
_cell.length_a   1.000
_cell.length_b   1.000
_cell.length_c   1.000
_cell.angle_alpha   90.00
_cell.angle_beta   90.00
_cell.angle_gamma   90.00
#
_symmetry.space_group_name_H-M   'P 1'
#
loop_
_entity.id
_entity.type
_entity.pdbx_description
1 polymer ?
#
loop_
_entity_poly.entity_id
_entity_poly.type
_entity_poly.pdbx_seq_one_letter_code
_entity_poly.pdbx_strand_id
1 'polypeptide(L)'
;MSTPSMTLYHNPLSPFVRKVMVLLHETGQQDRVALQNCVLTPVDPDLTLIDDNPLSKIPALRLADGNIIHDSRVILDYLDHQHVGNPLIPRDGSARWRRLTLASLADGVMDAAVLVRYEVALRAPEKHWDAYLDAQRDKIRRALALLEKDAIAELTSHFDVAAISVACALGYVDFRHPDLDWRSANPQLAAWYFEVSQRPSMIATMPKI
;
A
#
# COMPACT_ATOMS: atom_id res chain seq x y z
N MET A 1 20.38 -13.08 16.80
CA MET A 1 19.47 -12.61 15.74
C MET A 1 19.67 -13.52 14.55
N SER A 2 18.62 -14.11 13.99
CA SER A 2 18.73 -14.93 12.77
C SER A 2 19.06 -14.01 11.58
N THR A 3 19.92 -14.48 10.67
CA THR A 3 20.19 -13.74 9.42
C THR A 3 18.87 -13.64 8.62
N PRO A 4 18.53 -12.46 8.08
CA PRO A 4 17.38 -12.33 7.21
C PRO A 4 17.44 -13.34 6.06
N SER A 5 16.33 -14.00 5.78
CA SER A 5 16.25 -15.03 4.74
C SER A 5 15.63 -14.50 3.43
N MET A 6 15.08 -13.29 3.45
CA MET A 6 14.44 -12.64 2.31
C MET A 6 14.95 -11.20 2.15
N THR A 7 14.83 -10.63 0.96
CA THR A 7 15.16 -9.22 0.69
C THR A 7 14.00 -8.52 0.03
N LEU A 8 13.51 -7.44 0.64
CA LEU A 8 12.45 -6.59 0.09
C LEU A 8 13.08 -5.37 -0.60
N TYR A 9 12.82 -5.23 -1.90
CA TYR A 9 13.10 -4.00 -2.64
C TYR A 9 12.13 -2.92 -2.17
N HIS A 10 12.65 -1.88 -1.58
CA HIS A 10 11.95 -1.00 -0.66
C HIS A 10 12.23 0.48 -0.96
N ASN A 11 11.18 1.31 -0.81
CA ASN A 11 11.30 2.74 -0.63
C ASN A 11 10.23 3.19 0.37
N PRO A 12 10.60 3.92 1.44
CA PRO A 12 9.65 4.30 2.50
C PRO A 12 8.53 5.24 2.02
N LEU A 13 8.68 5.85 0.84
CA LEU A 13 7.68 6.74 0.27
C LEU A 13 6.63 5.99 -0.59
N SER A 14 6.84 4.69 -0.85
CA SER A 14 5.90 3.89 -1.64
C SER A 14 4.75 3.36 -0.78
N PRO A 15 3.49 3.67 -1.14
CA PRO A 15 2.34 3.16 -0.39
C PRO A 15 2.19 1.64 -0.52
N PHE A 16 2.60 1.06 -1.64
CA PHE A 16 2.57 -0.38 -1.88
C PHE A 16 3.60 -1.13 -1.05
N VAL A 17 4.81 -0.56 -0.87
CA VAL A 17 5.80 -1.08 0.06
C VAL A 17 5.30 -0.98 1.49
N ARG A 18 4.65 0.14 1.86
CA ARG A 18 4.11 0.34 3.19
C ARG A 18 3.15 -0.76 3.62
N LYS A 19 2.28 -1.24 2.72
CA LYS A 19 1.39 -2.38 3.03
C LYS A 19 2.16 -3.62 3.48
N VAL A 20 3.22 -3.94 2.74
CA VAL A 20 4.09 -5.09 3.07
C VAL A 20 4.76 -4.88 4.42
N MET A 21 5.31 -3.70 4.66
CA MET A 21 5.96 -3.38 5.95
C MET A 21 4.97 -3.45 7.12
N VAL A 22 3.74 -2.94 6.95
CA VAL A 22 2.69 -3.03 8.00
C VAL A 22 2.38 -4.49 8.31
N LEU A 23 2.17 -5.34 7.29
CA LEU A 23 1.91 -6.77 7.50
C LEU A 23 3.08 -7.44 8.21
N LEU A 24 4.32 -7.17 7.84
CA LEU A 24 5.50 -7.73 8.51
C LEU A 24 5.51 -7.39 10.01
N HIS A 25 5.18 -6.14 10.38
CA HIS A 25 5.06 -5.72 11.78
C HIS A 25 3.90 -6.41 12.50
N GLU A 26 2.72 -6.50 11.89
CA GLU A 26 1.54 -7.13 12.50
C GLU A 26 1.73 -8.64 12.72
N THR A 27 2.59 -9.28 11.92
CA THR A 27 2.86 -10.72 11.99
C THR A 27 4.20 -11.06 12.64
N GLY A 28 4.96 -10.05 13.11
CA GLY A 28 6.26 -10.25 13.76
C GLY A 28 7.34 -10.82 12.85
N GLN A 29 7.29 -10.55 11.54
CA GLN A 29 8.20 -11.09 10.54
C GLN A 29 9.28 -10.10 10.07
N GLN A 30 9.34 -8.87 10.63
CA GLN A 30 10.25 -7.82 10.17
C GLN A 30 11.73 -8.24 10.19
N ASP A 31 12.14 -9.03 11.18
CA ASP A 31 13.53 -9.48 11.32
C ASP A 31 13.93 -10.57 10.31
N ARG A 32 12.97 -11.14 9.57
CA ARG A 32 13.20 -12.14 8.53
C ARG A 32 13.50 -11.53 7.16
N VAL A 33 13.34 -10.20 7.03
CA VAL A 33 13.41 -9.50 5.75
C VAL A 33 14.45 -8.39 5.82
N ALA A 34 15.48 -8.48 4.99
CA ALA A 34 16.41 -7.38 4.75
C ALA A 34 15.75 -6.34 3.81
N LEU A 35 16.07 -5.07 4.00
CA LEU A 35 15.55 -4.00 3.16
C LEU A 35 16.64 -3.53 2.19
N GLN A 36 16.37 -3.61 0.89
CA GLN A 36 17.20 -3.02 -0.15
C GLN A 36 16.54 -1.75 -0.67
N ASN A 37 17.15 -0.60 -0.39
CA ASN A 37 16.60 0.68 -0.83
C ASN A 37 16.67 0.82 -2.34
N CYS A 38 15.57 1.26 -2.96
CA CYS A 38 15.44 1.54 -4.39
C CYS A 38 14.97 2.97 -4.60
N VAL A 39 15.61 3.66 -5.54
CA VAL A 39 15.21 4.99 -5.96
C VAL A 39 14.83 4.92 -7.42
N LEU A 40 13.55 5.09 -7.71
CA LEU A 40 13.01 4.95 -9.06
C LEU A 40 11.83 5.89 -9.33
N THR A 41 11.64 6.19 -10.58
CA THR A 41 10.47 6.90 -11.11
C THR A 41 9.99 6.20 -12.39
N PRO A 42 8.82 6.53 -12.94
CA PRO A 42 8.36 5.98 -14.23
C PRO A 42 9.30 6.22 -15.41
N VAL A 43 10.20 7.21 -15.32
CA VAL A 43 11.14 7.61 -16.39
C VAL A 43 12.61 7.37 -16.01
N ASP A 44 12.88 6.89 -14.81
CA ASP A 44 14.22 6.61 -14.29
C ASP A 44 14.16 5.33 -13.45
N PRO A 45 14.36 4.16 -14.08
CA PRO A 45 14.27 2.87 -13.40
C PRO A 45 15.49 2.62 -12.51
N ASP A 46 15.30 1.87 -11.43
CA ASP A 46 16.41 1.36 -10.62
C ASP A 46 17.04 0.14 -11.29
N LEU A 47 18.28 0.26 -11.75
CA LEU A 47 18.97 -0.79 -12.50
C LEU A 47 19.26 -2.03 -11.65
N THR A 48 19.34 -1.90 -10.32
CA THR A 48 19.57 -3.06 -9.42
C THR A 48 18.33 -3.93 -9.25
N LEU A 49 17.15 -3.40 -9.64
CA LEU A 49 15.88 -4.09 -9.55
C LEU A 49 15.47 -4.76 -10.87
N ILE A 50 15.95 -4.28 -12.02
CA ILE A 50 15.44 -4.70 -13.34
C ILE A 50 15.62 -6.20 -13.58
N ASP A 51 16.74 -6.78 -13.15
CA ASP A 51 17.01 -8.22 -13.33
C ASP A 51 16.04 -9.09 -12.52
N ASP A 52 15.56 -8.59 -11.38
CA ASP A 52 14.62 -9.27 -10.50
C ASP A 52 13.16 -8.95 -10.84
N ASN A 53 12.88 -7.70 -11.18
CA ASN A 53 11.56 -7.26 -11.62
C ASN A 53 11.69 -6.39 -12.88
N PRO A 54 11.44 -6.95 -14.07
CA PRO A 54 11.61 -6.22 -15.33
C PRO A 54 10.67 -5.02 -15.50
N LEU A 55 9.62 -4.90 -14.67
CA LEU A 55 8.76 -3.72 -14.60
C LEU A 55 9.41 -2.55 -13.84
N SER A 56 10.55 -2.78 -13.18
CA SER A 56 11.20 -1.81 -12.27
C SER A 56 10.19 -1.17 -11.31
N LYS A 57 9.37 -2.00 -10.65
CA LYS A 57 8.36 -1.56 -9.66
C LYS A 57 8.62 -2.19 -8.31
N ILE A 58 8.39 -1.41 -7.27
CA ILE A 58 8.43 -1.86 -5.88
C ILE A 58 7.01 -1.90 -5.28
N PRO A 59 6.77 -2.84 -4.33
CA PRO A 59 7.69 -3.82 -3.79
C PRO A 59 7.95 -5.02 -4.72
N ALA A 60 9.16 -5.57 -4.61
CA ALA A 60 9.49 -6.93 -5.04
C ALA A 60 10.19 -7.63 -3.88
N LEU A 61 9.99 -8.93 -3.70
CA LEU A 61 10.55 -9.71 -2.61
C LEU A 61 11.37 -10.87 -3.18
N ARG A 62 12.67 -10.86 -2.90
CA ARG A 62 13.58 -11.99 -3.18
C ARG A 62 13.51 -12.98 -2.03
N LEU A 63 13.20 -14.23 -2.33
CA LEU A 63 13.12 -15.33 -1.37
C LEU A 63 14.49 -15.95 -1.12
N ALA A 64 14.57 -16.80 -0.10
CA ALA A 64 15.82 -17.48 0.28
C ALA A 64 16.38 -18.41 -0.81
N ASP A 65 15.54 -18.95 -1.65
CA ASP A 65 15.89 -19.81 -2.78
C ASP A 65 16.24 -19.04 -4.08
N GLY A 66 16.22 -17.69 -4.01
CA GLY A 66 16.50 -16.79 -5.13
C GLY A 66 15.28 -16.46 -5.99
N ASN A 67 14.13 -17.10 -5.79
CA ASN A 67 12.90 -16.73 -6.50
C ASN A 67 12.45 -15.33 -6.13
N ILE A 68 11.83 -14.64 -7.09
CA ILE A 68 11.28 -13.29 -6.91
C ILE A 68 9.78 -13.34 -7.00
N ILE A 69 9.11 -12.66 -6.06
CA ILE A 69 7.66 -12.43 -6.11
C ILE A 69 7.34 -10.94 -6.10
N HIS A 70 6.38 -10.54 -6.88
CA HIS A 70 5.79 -9.21 -7.02
C HIS A 70 4.37 -9.39 -7.63
N ASP A 71 3.36 -8.49 -7.47
CA ASP A 71 3.43 -7.22 -6.79
C ASP A 71 3.12 -7.33 -5.27
N SER A 72 2.74 -6.20 -4.65
CA SER A 72 2.42 -6.17 -3.21
C SER A 72 1.32 -7.17 -2.80
N ARG A 73 0.35 -7.47 -3.68
CA ARG A 73 -0.76 -8.40 -3.41
C ARG A 73 -0.26 -9.83 -3.24
N VAL A 74 0.63 -10.25 -4.14
CA VAL A 74 1.26 -11.58 -4.09
C VAL A 74 2.17 -11.67 -2.87
N ILE A 75 2.96 -10.62 -2.59
CA ILE A 75 3.85 -10.57 -1.44
C ILE A 75 3.06 -10.67 -0.13
N LEU A 76 1.95 -9.95 0.00
CA LEU A 76 1.09 -10.01 1.18
C LEU A 76 0.52 -11.42 1.39
N ASP A 77 -0.01 -12.06 0.35
CA ASP A 77 -0.56 -13.43 0.43
C ASP A 77 0.55 -14.44 0.79
N TYR A 78 1.73 -14.32 0.19
CA TYR A 78 2.89 -15.16 0.52
C TYR A 78 3.30 -15.02 1.99
N LEU A 79 3.52 -13.78 2.47
CA LEU A 79 3.96 -13.53 3.84
C LEU A 79 2.90 -13.93 4.87
N ASP A 80 1.61 -13.77 4.55
CA ASP A 80 0.51 -14.22 5.41
C ASP A 80 0.45 -15.75 5.56
N HIS A 81 1.07 -16.50 4.64
CA HIS A 81 1.24 -17.96 4.77
C HIS A 81 2.52 -18.36 5.53
N GLN A 82 3.41 -17.42 5.84
CA GLN A 82 4.71 -17.70 6.46
C GLN A 82 4.75 -17.49 7.98
N HIS A 83 3.64 -17.11 8.62
CA HIS A 83 3.54 -16.96 10.07
C HIS A 83 2.51 -17.93 10.68
N VAL A 84 2.60 -18.14 12.00
CA VAL A 84 1.76 -19.07 12.74
C VAL A 84 0.56 -18.41 13.43
N GLY A 85 0.38 -17.11 13.28
CA GLY A 85 -0.73 -16.36 13.84
C GLY A 85 -2.03 -16.53 13.05
N ASN A 86 -3.09 -15.82 13.47
CA ASN A 86 -4.32 -15.75 12.72
C ASN A 86 -4.09 -15.14 11.34
N PRO A 87 -4.60 -15.74 10.26
CA PRO A 87 -4.45 -15.19 8.92
C PRO A 87 -5.03 -13.77 8.81
N LEU A 88 -4.27 -12.87 8.20
CA LEU A 88 -4.75 -11.54 7.83
C LEU A 88 -5.50 -11.54 6.49
N ILE A 89 -5.37 -12.63 5.73
CA ILE A 89 -6.11 -12.89 4.51
C ILE A 89 -6.92 -14.17 4.72
N PRO A 90 -8.26 -14.12 4.72
CA PRO A 90 -9.07 -15.33 4.83
C PRO A 90 -8.67 -16.36 3.79
N ARG A 91 -8.56 -17.63 4.18
CA ARG A 91 -7.99 -18.69 3.31
C ARG A 91 -8.91 -19.03 2.14
N ASP A 92 -10.22 -18.97 2.32
CA ASP A 92 -11.22 -19.33 1.34
C ASP A 92 -12.57 -18.60 1.56
N GLY A 93 -13.57 -18.97 0.77
CA GLY A 93 -14.94 -18.52 0.91
C GLY A 93 -15.21 -17.06 0.49
N SER A 94 -16.43 -16.61 0.76
CA SER A 94 -16.89 -15.27 0.40
C SER A 94 -16.12 -14.16 1.15
N ALA A 95 -15.70 -14.44 2.38
CA ALA A 95 -14.92 -13.51 3.18
C ALA A 95 -13.59 -13.17 2.49
N ARG A 96 -12.88 -14.15 1.90
CA ARG A 96 -11.65 -13.90 1.14
C ARG A 96 -11.89 -12.95 -0.02
N TRP A 97 -12.91 -13.23 -0.82
CA TRP A 97 -13.21 -12.38 -2.00
C TRP A 97 -13.59 -10.96 -1.59
N ARG A 98 -14.37 -10.82 -0.54
CA ARG A 98 -14.76 -9.52 -0.02
C ARG A 98 -13.54 -8.71 0.47
N ARG A 99 -12.66 -9.31 1.28
CA ARG A 99 -11.46 -8.66 1.82
C ARG A 99 -10.46 -8.28 0.72
N LEU A 100 -10.23 -9.18 -0.22
CA LEU A 100 -9.36 -8.89 -1.37
C LEU A 100 -9.95 -7.82 -2.29
N THR A 101 -11.28 -7.75 -2.45
CA THR A 101 -11.93 -6.67 -3.22
C THR A 101 -11.73 -5.31 -2.57
N LEU A 102 -11.87 -5.20 -1.24
CA LEU A 102 -11.60 -3.95 -0.51
C LEU A 102 -10.12 -3.56 -0.60
N ALA A 103 -9.21 -4.53 -0.48
CA ALA A 103 -7.78 -4.30 -0.67
C ALA A 103 -7.46 -3.83 -2.10
N SER A 104 -8.10 -4.42 -3.12
CA SER A 104 -7.96 -4.02 -4.52
C SER A 104 -8.52 -2.62 -4.79
N LEU A 105 -9.62 -2.24 -4.14
CA LEU A 105 -10.14 -0.86 -4.21
C LEU A 105 -9.13 0.14 -3.64
N ALA A 106 -8.53 -0.17 -2.49
CA ALA A 106 -7.48 0.64 -1.89
C ALA A 106 -6.23 0.73 -2.77
N ASP A 107 -5.85 -0.36 -3.45
CA ASP A 107 -4.78 -0.36 -4.46
C ASP A 107 -5.11 0.62 -5.60
N GLY A 108 -6.36 0.62 -6.08
CA GLY A 108 -6.81 1.58 -7.09
C GLY A 108 -6.76 3.05 -6.63
N VAL A 109 -7.00 3.31 -5.34
CA VAL A 109 -6.78 4.65 -4.74
C VAL A 109 -5.30 5.02 -4.78
N MET A 110 -4.42 4.11 -4.38
CA MET A 110 -2.97 4.34 -4.40
C MET A 110 -2.44 4.52 -5.83
N ASP A 111 -2.91 3.71 -6.79
CA ASP A 111 -2.56 3.85 -8.20
C ASP A 111 -2.93 5.25 -8.71
N ALA A 112 -4.17 5.69 -8.49
CA ALA A 112 -4.62 7.01 -8.92
C ALA A 112 -3.81 8.14 -8.26
N ALA A 113 -3.52 8.03 -6.96
CA ALA A 113 -2.73 9.01 -6.22
C ALA A 113 -1.28 9.07 -6.70
N VAL A 114 -0.65 7.93 -7.01
CA VAL A 114 0.70 7.86 -7.58
C VAL A 114 0.74 8.48 -8.97
N LEU A 115 -0.28 8.24 -9.82
CA LEU A 115 -0.36 8.84 -11.15
C LEU A 115 -0.48 10.36 -11.07
N VAL A 116 -1.31 10.91 -10.16
CA VAL A 116 -1.36 12.36 -9.91
C VAL A 116 0.00 12.89 -9.47
N ARG A 117 0.64 12.20 -8.51
CA ARG A 117 1.96 12.60 -8.00
C ARG A 117 3.00 12.69 -9.10
N TYR A 118 3.08 11.71 -9.99
CA TYR A 118 4.09 11.69 -11.05
C TYR A 118 3.76 12.65 -12.18
N GLU A 119 2.50 12.84 -12.55
CA GLU A 119 2.11 13.85 -13.51
C GLU A 119 2.58 15.25 -13.07
N VAL A 120 2.35 15.59 -11.79
CA VAL A 120 2.73 16.89 -11.24
C VAL A 120 4.24 17.02 -10.99
N ALA A 121 4.92 15.93 -10.58
CA ALA A 121 6.33 16.01 -10.19
C ALA A 121 7.32 15.92 -11.37
N LEU A 122 6.94 15.22 -12.45
CA LEU A 122 7.84 14.90 -13.55
C LEU A 122 7.58 15.74 -14.80
N ARG A 123 6.43 16.38 -14.90
CA ARG A 123 6.11 17.27 -16.03
C ARG A 123 6.23 18.72 -15.61
N ALA A 124 6.63 19.55 -16.55
CA ALA A 124 6.53 21.01 -16.40
C ALA A 124 5.06 21.44 -16.32
N PRO A 125 4.71 22.45 -15.49
CA PRO A 125 3.31 22.83 -15.22
C PRO A 125 2.48 23.07 -16.49
N GLU A 126 3.06 23.68 -17.51
CA GLU A 126 2.40 23.96 -18.79
C GLU A 126 2.09 22.70 -19.64
N LYS A 127 2.59 21.56 -19.23
CA LYS A 127 2.37 20.23 -19.86
C LYS A 127 1.44 19.34 -19.04
N HIS A 128 0.92 19.82 -17.92
CA HIS A 128 -0.04 19.06 -17.15
C HIS A 128 -1.34 18.89 -17.93
N TRP A 129 -1.92 17.71 -17.82
CA TRP A 129 -3.23 17.47 -18.39
C TRP A 129 -4.29 17.49 -17.30
N ASP A 130 -4.89 18.67 -17.08
CA ASP A 130 -5.82 18.90 -15.95
C ASP A 130 -7.01 17.93 -15.96
N ALA A 131 -7.61 17.64 -17.11
CA ALA A 131 -8.69 16.68 -17.20
C ALA A 131 -8.29 15.27 -16.75
N TYR A 132 -7.05 14.87 -17.00
CA TYR A 132 -6.50 13.59 -16.50
C TYR A 132 -6.29 13.62 -14.99
N LEU A 133 -5.72 14.68 -14.46
CA LEU A 133 -5.52 14.88 -13.02
C LEU A 133 -6.85 14.84 -12.28
N ASP A 134 -7.86 15.55 -12.78
CA ASP A 134 -9.20 15.58 -12.18
C ASP A 134 -9.87 14.20 -12.24
N ALA A 135 -9.74 13.47 -13.35
CA ALA A 135 -10.25 12.12 -13.47
C ALA A 135 -9.61 11.15 -12.46
N GLN A 136 -8.30 11.28 -12.17
CA GLN A 136 -7.64 10.47 -11.13
C GLN A 136 -8.13 10.86 -9.73
N ARG A 137 -8.22 12.16 -9.42
CA ARG A 137 -8.76 12.65 -8.14
C ARG A 137 -10.20 12.19 -7.91
N ASP A 138 -11.03 12.18 -8.96
CA ASP A 138 -12.40 11.68 -8.87
C ASP A 138 -12.50 10.18 -8.62
N LYS A 139 -11.56 9.38 -9.13
CA LYS A 139 -11.48 7.94 -8.76
C LYS A 139 -11.24 7.79 -7.26
N ILE A 140 -10.32 8.58 -6.70
CA ILE A 140 -10.04 8.58 -5.26
C ILE A 140 -11.33 8.95 -4.50
N ARG A 141 -11.98 10.07 -4.83
CA ARG A 141 -13.21 10.53 -4.14
C ARG A 141 -14.31 9.46 -4.16
N ARG A 142 -14.58 8.85 -5.32
CA ARG A 142 -15.60 7.80 -5.45
C ARG A 142 -15.26 6.54 -4.64
N ALA A 143 -14.01 6.13 -4.64
CA ALA A 143 -13.58 4.98 -3.87
C ALA A 143 -13.71 5.21 -2.35
N LEU A 144 -13.30 6.40 -1.87
CA LEU A 144 -13.45 6.76 -0.46
C LEU A 144 -14.92 6.88 -0.04
N ALA A 145 -15.78 7.44 -0.88
CA ALA A 145 -17.22 7.50 -0.63
C ALA A 145 -17.88 6.11 -0.55
N LEU A 146 -17.41 5.13 -1.34
CA LEU A 146 -17.85 3.75 -1.24
C LEU A 146 -17.39 3.11 0.08
N LEU A 147 -16.13 3.34 0.49
CA LEU A 147 -15.61 2.84 1.77
C LEU A 147 -16.37 3.44 2.96
N GLU A 148 -16.67 4.74 2.92
CA GLU A 148 -17.47 5.44 3.93
C GLU A 148 -18.87 4.81 4.07
N LYS A 149 -19.52 4.53 2.94
CA LYS A 149 -20.89 4.03 2.93
C LYS A 149 -21.00 2.56 3.31
N ASP A 150 -20.12 1.71 2.77
CA ASP A 150 -20.37 0.27 2.71
C ASP A 150 -19.29 -0.60 3.42
N ALA A 151 -18.21 -0.02 3.97
CA ALA A 151 -17.10 -0.81 4.48
C ALA A 151 -16.73 -0.56 5.95
N ILE A 152 -17.23 0.48 6.61
CA ILE A 152 -16.80 0.88 7.94
C ILE A 152 -16.92 -0.25 8.97
N ALA A 153 -18.06 -0.93 9.03
CA ALA A 153 -18.27 -2.04 9.97
C ALA A 153 -17.25 -3.18 9.76
N GLU A 154 -16.93 -3.48 8.51
CA GLU A 154 -15.94 -4.50 8.16
C GLU A 154 -14.52 -4.09 8.50
N LEU A 155 -14.15 -2.83 8.21
CA LEU A 155 -12.82 -2.29 8.50
C LEU A 155 -12.57 -2.19 10.01
N THR A 156 -13.62 -1.91 10.80
CA THR A 156 -13.54 -1.82 12.26
C THR A 156 -13.43 -3.20 12.91
N SER A 157 -14.00 -4.24 12.30
CA SER A 157 -14.06 -5.58 12.91
C SER A 157 -12.68 -6.25 13.05
N HIS A 158 -11.79 -6.05 12.07
CA HIS A 158 -10.45 -6.68 12.05
C HIS A 158 -9.45 -5.78 11.32
N PHE A 159 -8.22 -5.73 11.84
CA PHE A 159 -7.12 -5.08 11.14
C PHE A 159 -6.38 -6.11 10.27
N ASP A 160 -6.98 -6.42 9.13
CA ASP A 160 -6.56 -7.42 8.16
C ASP A 160 -6.06 -6.79 6.84
N VAL A 161 -5.89 -7.57 5.80
CA VAL A 161 -5.39 -7.12 4.49
C VAL A 161 -6.19 -5.95 3.91
N ALA A 162 -7.52 -5.93 4.11
CA ALA A 162 -8.37 -4.84 3.65
C ALA A 162 -8.09 -3.57 4.45
N ALA A 163 -8.10 -3.68 5.79
CA ALA A 163 -7.83 -2.56 6.69
C ALA A 163 -6.41 -2.00 6.50
N ILE A 164 -5.40 -2.87 6.37
CA ILE A 164 -4.01 -2.48 6.07
C ILE A 164 -3.95 -1.68 4.78
N SER A 165 -4.56 -2.20 3.70
CA SER A 165 -4.52 -1.56 2.39
C SER A 165 -5.22 -0.20 2.39
N VAL A 166 -6.41 -0.11 3.00
CA VAL A 166 -7.16 1.15 3.12
C VAL A 166 -6.39 2.16 3.98
N ALA A 167 -5.84 1.75 5.13
CA ALA A 167 -5.05 2.65 5.97
C ALA A 167 -3.80 3.18 5.26
N CYS A 168 -3.10 2.34 4.49
CA CYS A 168 -1.95 2.76 3.69
C CYS A 168 -2.35 3.72 2.56
N ALA A 169 -3.50 3.49 1.92
CA ALA A 169 -4.03 4.37 0.88
C ALA A 169 -4.38 5.76 1.45
N LEU A 170 -5.11 5.82 2.56
CA LEU A 170 -5.46 7.08 3.22
C LEU A 170 -4.21 7.85 3.68
N GLY A 171 -3.25 7.16 4.28
CA GLY A 171 -1.98 7.78 4.68
C GLY A 171 -1.18 8.31 3.50
N TYR A 172 -1.26 7.69 2.34
CA TYR A 172 -0.61 8.18 1.13
C TYR A 172 -1.33 9.39 0.54
N VAL A 173 -2.67 9.40 0.57
CA VAL A 173 -3.46 10.58 0.18
C VAL A 173 -3.11 11.77 1.07
N ASP A 174 -3.07 11.59 2.39
CA ASP A 174 -2.63 12.66 3.31
C ASP A 174 -1.23 13.18 3.00
N PHE A 175 -0.31 12.26 2.72
CA PHE A 175 1.09 12.60 2.51
C PHE A 175 1.33 13.34 1.19
N ARG A 176 0.61 12.99 0.13
CA ARG A 176 0.87 13.52 -1.22
C ARG A 176 -0.19 14.48 -1.75
N HIS A 177 -1.40 14.40 -1.22
CA HIS A 177 -2.56 15.15 -1.70
C HIS A 177 -3.35 15.77 -0.53
N PRO A 178 -2.69 16.59 0.33
CA PRO A 178 -3.35 17.18 1.50
C PRO A 178 -4.49 18.13 1.12
N ASP A 179 -4.48 18.63 -0.12
CA ASP A 179 -5.50 19.48 -0.72
C ASP A 179 -6.81 18.75 -1.05
N LEU A 180 -6.82 17.42 -1.01
CA LEU A 180 -7.99 16.63 -1.41
C LEU A 180 -9.15 16.68 -0.40
N ASP A 181 -8.91 17.12 0.83
CA ASP A 181 -9.87 17.21 1.96
C ASP A 181 -10.88 16.04 2.01
N TRP A 182 -10.37 14.83 1.95
CA TRP A 182 -11.21 13.64 1.92
C TRP A 182 -11.99 13.39 3.22
N ARG A 183 -11.52 13.96 4.35
CA ARG A 183 -12.10 13.73 5.68
C ARG A 183 -13.47 14.38 5.83
N SER A 184 -13.63 15.61 5.36
CA SER A 184 -14.91 16.34 5.45
C SER A 184 -16.04 15.58 4.75
N ALA A 185 -15.73 14.90 3.65
CA ALA A 185 -16.71 14.11 2.90
C ALA A 185 -16.90 12.68 3.44
N ASN A 186 -15.98 12.17 4.28
CA ASN A 186 -15.96 10.77 4.75
C ASN A 186 -15.65 10.70 6.26
N PRO A 187 -16.54 11.21 7.14
CA PRO A 187 -16.26 11.39 8.57
C PRO A 187 -16.08 10.07 9.35
N GLN A 188 -16.80 9.00 9.00
CA GLN A 188 -16.65 7.71 9.67
C GLN A 188 -15.31 7.05 9.29
N LEU A 189 -14.94 7.13 8.02
CA LEU A 189 -13.66 6.65 7.52
C LEU A 189 -12.49 7.44 8.15
N ALA A 190 -12.68 8.75 8.34
CA ALA A 190 -11.71 9.62 9.01
C ALA A 190 -11.53 9.23 10.49
N ALA A 191 -12.61 8.98 11.22
CA ALA A 191 -12.56 8.52 12.61
C ALA A 191 -11.88 7.15 12.71
N TRP A 192 -12.25 6.19 11.86
CA TRP A 192 -11.61 4.89 11.80
C TRP A 192 -10.10 5.02 11.50
N TYR A 193 -9.72 5.84 10.53
CA TYR A 193 -8.30 6.02 10.18
C TYR A 193 -7.51 6.67 11.31
N PHE A 194 -8.09 7.62 12.03
CA PHE A 194 -7.46 8.21 13.21
C PHE A 194 -7.05 7.14 14.21
N GLU A 195 -7.96 6.21 14.55
CA GLU A 195 -7.68 5.11 15.49
C GLU A 195 -6.60 4.15 14.96
N VAL A 196 -6.76 3.66 13.73
CA VAL A 196 -5.82 2.66 13.20
C VAL A 196 -4.43 3.25 12.92
N SER A 197 -4.33 4.54 12.65
CA SER A 197 -3.06 5.22 12.44
C SER A 197 -2.16 5.25 13.68
N GLN A 198 -2.75 5.04 14.88
CA GLN A 198 -2.02 4.95 16.16
C GLN A 198 -1.42 3.55 16.43
N ARG A 199 -1.69 2.58 15.57
CA ARG A 199 -1.09 1.24 15.73
C ARG A 199 0.43 1.31 15.59
N PRO A 200 1.19 0.53 16.39
CA PRO A 200 2.65 0.53 16.33
C PRO A 200 3.20 0.26 14.91
N SER A 201 2.56 -0.64 14.15
CA SER A 201 2.90 -0.96 12.77
C SER A 201 2.74 0.25 11.83
N MET A 202 1.67 1.02 11.99
CA MET A 202 1.38 2.20 11.19
C MET A 202 2.32 3.36 11.51
N ILE A 203 2.68 3.54 12.79
CA ILE A 203 3.66 4.55 13.24
C ILE A 203 5.06 4.19 12.74
N ALA A 204 5.48 2.94 12.91
CA ALA A 204 6.81 2.47 12.50
C ALA A 204 7.06 2.60 10.98
N THR A 205 5.99 2.53 10.17
CA THR A 205 6.04 2.57 8.71
C THR A 205 5.60 3.90 8.10
N MET A 206 5.41 4.93 8.93
CA MET A 206 5.02 6.26 8.45
C MET A 206 6.07 6.81 7.47
N PRO A 207 5.67 7.33 6.30
CA PRO A 207 6.60 7.96 5.37
C PRO A 207 7.35 9.11 6.05
N LYS A 208 8.67 9.12 5.92
CA LYS A 208 9.56 10.20 6.40
C LYS A 208 10.24 10.82 5.20
N ILE A 209 10.21 12.14 5.10
CA ILE A 209 10.94 12.92 4.10
C ILE A 209 12.36 13.14 4.59
#